data_5227f01d426ff49eadc03ca929f50325
#
_entry.id   5227f01d426ff49eadc03ca929f50325
#
_cell.length_a   1.000
_cell.length_b   1.000
_cell.length_c   1.000
_cell.angle_alpha   90.00
_cell.angle_beta   90.00
_cell.angle_gamma   90.00
#
_symmetry.space_group_name_H-M   'P 1'
#
loop_
_entity.id
_entity.type
_entity.pdbx_description
1 polymer ?
#
loop_
_entity_poly.entity_id
_entity_poly.type
_entity_poly.pdbx_seq_one_letter_code
_entity_poly.pdbx_strand_id
1 'polypeptide(L)'
;LLGLLPAQGGRVVLEDRDMAALARPDIARRIAYVPQAHDAVFPYSVRDMVLMGRTVHRGLFAAPGETDRERADAALADLGISDLADRDYTRISGGQRQLTLIARALAQETPLIVMDEPTASLDFGNQVLVLEQVKRLAAKGLGIVFSTHNPDHAFSCGSSVLVLENGLSRAAGPPQQVLTADLLSAVYGVGVSLEVLQSGYRVCVPPALA
;
A
#
# COMPACT_ATOMS: atom_id res chain seq x y z
N LEU A 1 12.50 0.39 4.58
CA LEU A 1 11.53 0.16 5.67
C LEU A 1 11.33 -1.32 6.01
N LEU A 2 11.38 -2.23 5.04
CA LEU A 2 11.10 -3.66 5.25
C LEU A 2 12.31 -4.48 5.77
N GLY A 3 13.48 -3.86 5.95
CA GLY A 3 14.71 -4.55 6.32
C GLY A 3 15.25 -5.53 5.27
N LEU A 4 14.80 -5.42 4.02
CA LEU A 4 15.27 -6.28 2.92
C LEU A 4 16.70 -5.93 2.49
N LEU A 5 17.05 -4.67 2.59
CA LEU A 5 18.39 -4.13 2.33
C LEU A 5 18.93 -3.46 3.61
N PRO A 6 20.22 -3.60 3.89
CA PRO A 6 20.87 -2.89 5.00
C PRO A 6 20.82 -1.39 4.75
N ALA A 7 20.59 -0.60 5.81
CA ALA A 7 20.76 0.84 5.75
C ALA A 7 22.24 1.19 5.57
N GLN A 8 22.55 2.15 4.68
CA GLN A 8 23.91 2.63 4.47
C GLN A 8 24.38 3.57 5.61
N GLY A 9 23.45 4.09 6.39
CA GLY A 9 23.68 4.94 7.55
C GLY A 9 22.38 5.18 8.32
N GLY A 10 22.50 5.71 9.54
CA GLY A 10 21.35 5.88 10.42
C GLY A 10 20.79 4.55 10.94
N ARG A 11 19.56 4.60 11.47
CA ARG A 11 18.84 3.42 11.98
C ARG A 11 17.35 3.54 11.68
N VAL A 12 16.70 2.40 11.50
CA VAL A 12 15.24 2.29 11.42
C VAL A 12 14.76 1.63 12.71
N VAL A 13 13.87 2.30 13.42
CA VAL A 13 13.34 1.84 14.71
C VAL A 13 11.90 1.37 14.51
N LEU A 14 11.61 0.18 15.01
CA LEU A 14 10.28 -0.43 15.02
C LEU A 14 9.96 -0.84 16.47
N GLU A 15 8.91 -0.23 17.08
CA GLU A 15 8.55 -0.46 18.49
C GLU A 15 9.76 -0.34 19.43
N ASP A 16 10.46 0.80 19.34
CA ASP A 16 11.65 1.14 20.14
C ASP A 16 12.87 0.22 19.96
N ARG A 17 12.83 -0.70 19.00
CA ARG A 17 13.93 -1.61 18.67
C ARG A 17 14.52 -1.31 17.31
N ASP A 18 15.85 -1.37 17.22
CA ASP A 18 16.52 -1.25 15.93
C ASP A 18 16.15 -2.45 15.02
N MET A 19 15.61 -2.17 13.85
CA MET A 19 15.23 -3.20 12.90
C MET A 19 16.40 -4.07 12.44
N ALA A 20 17.62 -3.54 12.44
CA ALA A 20 18.82 -4.32 12.10
C ALA A 20 19.08 -5.46 13.09
N ALA A 21 18.58 -5.35 14.33
CA ALA A 21 18.69 -6.36 15.37
C ALA A 21 17.51 -7.34 15.40
N LEU A 22 16.48 -7.14 14.57
CA LEU A 22 15.30 -7.99 14.53
C LEU A 22 15.48 -9.13 13.51
N ALA A 23 15.03 -10.34 13.87
CA ALA A 23 14.92 -11.42 12.91
C ALA A 23 13.78 -11.13 11.89
N ARG A 24 13.95 -11.58 10.66
CA ARG A 24 12.95 -11.38 9.59
C ARG A 24 11.53 -11.81 9.96
N PRO A 25 11.31 -12.96 10.64
CA PRO A 25 9.97 -13.33 11.11
C PRO A 25 9.36 -12.33 12.09
N ASP A 26 10.17 -11.68 12.94
CA ASP A 26 9.70 -10.69 13.90
C ASP A 26 9.27 -9.39 13.20
N ILE A 27 9.97 -8.99 12.15
CA ILE A 27 9.56 -7.87 11.29
C ILE A 27 8.26 -8.24 10.57
N ALA A 28 8.18 -9.43 9.98
CA ALA A 28 7.00 -9.89 9.24
C ALA A 28 5.74 -10.03 10.12
N ARG A 29 5.87 -10.21 11.43
CA ARG A 29 4.73 -10.18 12.36
C ARG A 29 4.23 -8.76 12.66
N ARG A 30 4.96 -7.73 12.26
CA ARG A 30 4.65 -6.31 12.55
C ARG A 30 4.37 -5.50 11.32
N ILE A 31 4.93 -5.90 10.19
CA ILE A 31 4.81 -5.17 8.93
C ILE A 31 4.41 -6.15 7.83
N ALA A 32 3.24 -5.94 7.23
CA ALA A 32 2.86 -6.59 5.98
C ALA A 32 3.32 -5.74 4.78
N TYR A 33 3.56 -6.41 3.66
CA TYR A 33 4.01 -5.75 2.44
C TYR A 33 3.11 -6.08 1.25
N VAL A 34 2.67 -5.04 0.57
CA VAL A 34 1.97 -5.12 -0.72
C VAL A 34 2.93 -4.63 -1.79
N PRO A 35 3.50 -5.52 -2.60
CA PRO A 35 4.35 -5.11 -3.73
C PRO A 35 3.51 -4.45 -4.82
N GLN A 36 4.17 -3.72 -5.71
CA GLN A 36 3.58 -3.35 -6.98
C GLN A 36 3.11 -4.62 -7.70
N ALA A 37 1.87 -4.60 -8.21
CA ALA A 37 1.30 -5.77 -8.84
C ALA A 37 2.12 -6.19 -10.07
N HIS A 38 2.48 -7.47 -10.12
CA HIS A 38 3.14 -8.10 -11.25
C HIS A 38 2.25 -9.20 -11.82
N ASP A 39 2.53 -9.61 -13.05
CA ASP A 39 1.82 -10.72 -13.67
C ASP A 39 2.05 -12.01 -12.87
N ALA A 40 0.95 -12.70 -12.61
CA ALA A 40 0.98 -13.98 -11.91
C ALA A 40 1.43 -15.08 -12.86
N VAL A 41 2.38 -15.90 -12.39
CA VAL A 41 2.93 -17.02 -13.16
C VAL A 41 2.15 -18.31 -12.90
N PHE A 42 1.50 -18.45 -11.73
CA PHE A 42 0.84 -19.68 -11.31
C PHE A 42 -0.67 -19.49 -11.10
N PRO A 43 -1.50 -20.47 -11.49
CA PRO A 43 -2.96 -20.40 -11.41
C PRO A 43 -3.47 -20.76 -10.00
N TYR A 44 -3.00 -20.04 -8.98
CA TYR A 44 -3.56 -20.16 -7.63
C TYR A 44 -4.96 -19.56 -7.58
N SER A 45 -5.83 -20.07 -6.70
CA SER A 45 -7.07 -19.36 -6.39
C SER A 45 -6.78 -18.05 -5.64
N VAL A 46 -7.71 -17.09 -5.73
CA VAL A 46 -7.62 -15.84 -4.96
C VAL A 46 -7.50 -16.14 -3.46
N ARG A 47 -8.25 -17.13 -2.95
CA ARG A 47 -8.16 -17.59 -1.56
C ARG A 47 -6.77 -18.12 -1.21
N ASP A 48 -6.16 -18.92 -2.08
CA ASP A 48 -4.80 -19.43 -1.84
C ASP A 48 -3.78 -18.29 -1.77
N MET A 49 -3.91 -17.30 -2.65
CA MET A 49 -3.08 -16.10 -2.63
C MET A 49 -3.20 -15.34 -1.30
N VAL A 50 -4.40 -15.23 -0.74
CA VAL A 50 -4.64 -14.56 0.54
C VAL A 50 -4.12 -15.42 1.70
N LEU A 51 -4.30 -16.75 1.65
CA LEU A 51 -3.77 -17.70 2.63
C LEU A 51 -2.24 -17.63 2.76
N MET A 52 -1.52 -17.24 1.72
CA MET A 52 -0.06 -17.03 1.80
C MET A 52 0.32 -15.94 2.82
N GLY A 53 -0.58 -14.99 3.13
CA GLY A 53 -0.40 -14.02 4.21
C GLY A 53 -0.29 -14.66 5.59
N ARG A 54 -0.87 -15.84 5.79
CA ARG A 54 -0.86 -16.56 7.06
C ARG A 54 0.45 -17.28 7.36
N THR A 55 1.39 -17.36 6.42
CA THR A 55 2.65 -18.09 6.57
C THR A 55 3.48 -17.63 7.77
N VAL A 56 3.39 -16.34 8.13
CA VAL A 56 4.11 -15.76 9.28
C VAL A 56 3.64 -16.32 10.62
N HIS A 57 2.42 -16.85 10.71
CA HIS A 57 1.81 -17.41 11.92
C HIS A 57 2.00 -18.92 12.04
N ARG A 58 2.61 -19.55 11.03
CA ARG A 58 2.72 -21.02 10.93
C ARG A 58 4.17 -21.48 11.02
N GLY A 59 4.36 -22.72 11.42
CA GLY A 59 5.65 -23.40 11.28
C GLY A 59 6.01 -23.62 9.79
N LEU A 60 7.28 -23.77 9.50
CA LEU A 60 7.85 -23.80 8.15
C LEU A 60 7.17 -24.81 7.19
N PHE A 61 6.66 -25.92 7.72
CA PHE A 61 6.03 -27.01 6.94
C PHE A 61 4.55 -27.25 7.31
N ALA A 62 3.94 -26.34 8.09
CA ALA A 62 2.55 -26.50 8.50
C ALA A 62 1.59 -26.12 7.39
N ALA A 63 0.63 -27.00 7.07
CA ALA A 63 -0.49 -26.65 6.17
C ALA A 63 -1.41 -25.62 6.83
N PRO A 64 -2.15 -24.78 6.04
CA PRO A 64 -3.13 -23.86 6.59
C PRO A 64 -4.24 -24.59 7.36
N GLY A 65 -4.46 -24.17 8.63
CA GLY A 65 -5.54 -24.65 9.46
C GLY A 65 -6.89 -23.97 9.15
N GLU A 66 -7.92 -24.33 9.92
CA GLU A 66 -9.26 -23.73 9.79
C GLU A 66 -9.23 -22.24 10.12
N THR A 67 -8.59 -21.86 11.21
CA THR A 67 -8.41 -20.44 11.61
C THR A 67 -7.72 -19.62 10.52
N ASP A 68 -6.73 -20.17 9.80
CA ASP A 68 -6.07 -19.46 8.71
C ASP A 68 -7.03 -19.20 7.56
N ARG A 69 -7.91 -20.17 7.23
CA ARG A 69 -8.93 -20.02 6.22
C ARG A 69 -9.98 -18.98 6.62
N GLU A 70 -10.46 -19.00 7.84
CA GLU A 70 -11.37 -18.00 8.39
C GLU A 70 -10.79 -16.59 8.28
N ARG A 71 -9.50 -16.41 8.63
CA ARG A 71 -8.82 -15.09 8.52
C ARG A 71 -8.65 -14.66 7.06
N ALA A 72 -8.35 -15.57 6.17
CA ALA A 72 -8.29 -15.27 4.74
C ALA A 72 -9.67 -14.86 4.18
N ASP A 73 -10.73 -15.60 4.53
CA ASP A 73 -12.10 -15.29 4.10
C ASP A 73 -12.59 -13.95 4.71
N ALA A 74 -12.25 -13.65 5.95
CA ALA A 74 -12.54 -12.35 6.56
C ALA A 74 -11.82 -11.20 5.84
N ALA A 75 -10.56 -11.38 5.44
CA ALA A 75 -9.83 -10.38 4.67
C ALA A 75 -10.44 -10.14 3.28
N LEU A 76 -10.90 -11.20 2.61
CA LEU A 76 -11.64 -11.09 1.34
C LEU A 76 -12.96 -10.33 1.51
N ALA A 77 -13.70 -10.64 2.58
CA ALA A 77 -14.96 -9.96 2.90
C ALA A 77 -14.75 -8.48 3.24
N ASP A 78 -13.70 -8.15 3.99
CA ASP A 78 -13.34 -6.78 4.33
C ASP A 78 -13.07 -5.93 3.08
N LEU A 79 -12.57 -6.50 2.00
CA LEU A 79 -12.32 -5.80 0.74
C LEU A 79 -13.46 -5.94 -0.28
N GLY A 80 -14.52 -6.68 0.06
CA GLY A 80 -15.68 -6.86 -0.81
C GLY A 80 -15.40 -7.71 -2.05
N ILE A 81 -14.48 -8.67 -1.95
CA ILE A 81 -14.07 -9.58 -3.05
C ILE A 81 -14.25 -11.06 -2.72
N SER A 82 -15.16 -11.40 -1.80
CA SER A 82 -15.43 -12.79 -1.41
C SER A 82 -15.94 -13.66 -2.59
N ASP A 83 -16.62 -13.05 -3.54
CA ASP A 83 -17.11 -13.70 -4.75
C ASP A 83 -16.00 -14.16 -5.70
N LEU A 84 -14.78 -13.64 -5.51
CA LEU A 84 -13.60 -14.01 -6.28
C LEU A 84 -12.79 -15.15 -5.63
N ALA A 85 -13.13 -15.58 -4.41
CA ALA A 85 -12.31 -16.48 -3.59
C ALA A 85 -11.78 -17.72 -4.34
N ASP A 86 -12.64 -18.37 -5.11
CA ASP A 86 -12.33 -19.59 -5.84
C ASP A 86 -11.94 -19.34 -7.32
N ARG A 87 -11.84 -18.04 -7.72
CA ARG A 87 -11.36 -17.67 -9.04
C ARG A 87 -9.87 -17.83 -9.16
N ASP A 88 -9.42 -18.17 -10.37
CA ASP A 88 -8.02 -18.18 -10.75
C ASP A 88 -7.48 -16.74 -10.73
N TYR A 89 -6.46 -16.49 -9.90
CA TYR A 89 -5.82 -15.18 -9.74
C TYR A 89 -5.25 -14.62 -11.06
N THR A 90 -4.87 -15.50 -12.01
CA THR A 90 -4.36 -15.05 -13.32
C THR A 90 -5.46 -14.52 -14.23
N ARG A 91 -6.73 -14.84 -13.95
CA ARG A 91 -7.89 -14.53 -14.80
C ARG A 91 -8.77 -13.39 -14.27
N ILE A 92 -8.38 -12.73 -13.20
CA ILE A 92 -9.08 -11.57 -12.66
C ILE A 92 -8.47 -10.26 -13.16
N SER A 93 -9.20 -9.14 -13.05
CA SER A 93 -8.72 -7.82 -13.48
C SER A 93 -7.53 -7.31 -12.66
N GLY A 94 -6.80 -6.32 -13.17
CA GLY A 94 -5.68 -5.68 -12.44
C GLY A 94 -6.09 -5.12 -11.08
N GLY A 95 -7.24 -4.43 -11.02
CA GLY A 95 -7.80 -3.92 -9.76
C GLY A 95 -8.16 -5.03 -8.78
N GLN A 96 -8.77 -6.12 -9.26
CA GLN A 96 -9.07 -7.29 -8.43
C GLN A 96 -7.81 -7.98 -7.93
N ARG A 97 -6.76 -8.06 -8.76
CA ARG A 97 -5.44 -8.55 -8.33
C ARG A 97 -4.84 -7.69 -7.23
N GLN A 98 -4.91 -6.37 -7.38
CA GLN A 98 -4.41 -5.44 -6.35
C GLN A 98 -5.16 -5.60 -5.03
N LEU A 99 -6.50 -5.68 -5.06
CA LEU A 99 -7.31 -5.94 -3.87
C LEU A 99 -6.96 -7.30 -3.23
N THR A 100 -6.68 -8.33 -4.02
CA THR A 100 -6.21 -9.63 -3.52
C THR A 100 -4.87 -9.52 -2.79
N LEU A 101 -3.92 -8.72 -3.29
CA LEU A 101 -2.64 -8.49 -2.62
C LEU A 101 -2.83 -7.71 -1.31
N ILE A 102 -3.77 -6.77 -1.26
CA ILE A 102 -4.13 -6.06 -0.03
C ILE A 102 -4.81 -7.04 0.95
N ALA A 103 -5.73 -7.92 0.48
CA ALA A 103 -6.33 -8.96 1.32
C ALA A 103 -5.28 -9.90 1.92
N ARG A 104 -4.27 -10.29 1.15
CA ARG A 104 -3.13 -11.09 1.63
C ARG A 104 -2.38 -10.38 2.76
N ALA A 105 -2.16 -9.08 2.63
CA ALA A 105 -1.51 -8.29 3.66
C ALA A 105 -2.39 -8.15 4.92
N LEU A 106 -3.71 -7.99 4.76
CA LEU A 106 -4.67 -7.97 5.87
C LEU A 106 -4.73 -9.30 6.61
N ALA A 107 -4.74 -10.42 5.89
CA ALA A 107 -4.73 -11.76 6.48
C ALA A 107 -3.49 -12.02 7.34
N GLN A 108 -2.42 -11.26 7.15
CA GLN A 108 -1.21 -11.31 7.98
C GLN A 108 -1.43 -10.72 9.38
N GLU A 109 -2.50 -9.93 9.61
CA GLU A 109 -2.88 -9.36 10.91
C GLU A 109 -1.77 -8.53 11.57
N THR A 110 -1.10 -7.69 10.81
CA THR A 110 -0.05 -6.80 11.31
C THR A 110 -0.59 -5.40 11.60
N PRO A 111 0.00 -4.65 12.56
CA PRO A 111 -0.40 -3.27 12.84
C PRO A 111 -0.05 -2.26 11.74
N LEU A 112 0.86 -2.63 10.83
CA LEU A 112 1.34 -1.76 9.75
C LEU A 112 1.36 -2.50 8.42
N ILE A 113 0.85 -1.86 7.37
CA ILE A 113 1.01 -2.29 5.97
C ILE A 113 1.83 -1.25 5.21
N VAL A 114 2.86 -1.73 4.52
CA VAL A 114 3.64 -0.93 3.56
C VAL A 114 3.24 -1.36 2.15
N MET A 115 2.87 -0.41 1.30
CA MET A 115 2.45 -0.67 -0.09
C MET A 115 3.36 0.07 -1.06
N ASP A 116 3.78 -0.61 -2.10
CA ASP A 116 4.59 0.00 -3.15
C ASP A 116 3.72 0.28 -4.37
N GLU A 117 3.50 1.57 -4.64
CA GLU A 117 2.67 2.09 -5.72
C GLU A 117 1.35 1.31 -5.94
N PRO A 118 0.45 1.23 -4.93
CA PRO A 118 -0.70 0.32 -4.96
C PRO A 118 -1.73 0.62 -6.05
N THR A 119 -1.59 1.72 -6.76
CA THR A 119 -2.48 2.15 -7.84
C THR A 119 -1.81 2.16 -9.22
N ALA A 120 -0.52 1.80 -9.28
CA ALA A 120 0.20 1.75 -10.55
C ALA A 120 -0.47 0.78 -11.55
N SER A 121 -0.50 1.18 -12.81
CA SER A 121 -1.06 0.39 -13.91
C SER A 121 -2.57 0.06 -13.78
N LEU A 122 -3.29 0.72 -12.88
CA LEU A 122 -4.74 0.62 -12.76
C LEU A 122 -5.43 1.73 -13.56
N ASP A 123 -6.60 1.42 -14.12
CA ASP A 123 -7.50 2.44 -14.66
C ASP A 123 -8.05 3.33 -13.53
N PHE A 124 -8.60 4.48 -13.91
CA PHE A 124 -9.10 5.47 -12.96
C PHE A 124 -10.09 4.91 -11.93
N GLY A 125 -11.05 4.08 -12.36
CA GLY A 125 -12.05 3.49 -11.47
C GLY A 125 -11.42 2.57 -10.42
N ASN A 126 -10.50 1.71 -10.84
CA ASN A 126 -9.78 0.81 -9.94
C ASN A 126 -8.84 1.57 -8.99
N GLN A 127 -8.20 2.68 -9.43
CA GLN A 127 -7.42 3.55 -8.54
C GLN A 127 -8.27 4.10 -7.41
N VAL A 128 -9.45 4.65 -7.72
CA VAL A 128 -10.39 5.18 -6.73
C VAL A 128 -10.79 4.09 -5.73
N LEU A 129 -11.18 2.91 -6.21
CA LEU A 129 -11.55 1.79 -5.34
C LEU A 129 -10.43 1.39 -4.38
N VAL A 130 -9.18 1.29 -4.86
CA VAL A 130 -8.03 0.96 -4.00
C VAL A 130 -7.79 2.04 -2.95
N LEU A 131 -7.82 3.32 -3.32
CA LEU A 131 -7.63 4.42 -2.38
C LEU A 131 -8.75 4.51 -1.34
N GLU A 132 -10.00 4.22 -1.71
CA GLU A 132 -11.12 4.11 -0.77
C GLU A 132 -10.89 2.98 0.26
N GLN A 133 -10.38 1.83 -0.18
CA GLN A 133 -10.02 0.75 0.73
C GLN A 133 -8.89 1.16 1.69
N VAL A 134 -7.85 1.83 1.18
CA VAL A 134 -6.77 2.38 2.02
C VAL A 134 -7.32 3.32 3.09
N LYS A 135 -8.20 4.26 2.73
CA LYS A 135 -8.86 5.17 3.69
C LYS A 135 -9.67 4.43 4.74
N ARG A 136 -10.48 3.46 4.29
CA ARG A 136 -11.33 2.66 5.18
C ARG A 136 -10.51 1.84 6.17
N LEU A 137 -9.42 1.24 5.74
CA LEU A 137 -8.52 0.47 6.59
C LEU A 137 -7.79 1.36 7.60
N ALA A 138 -7.31 2.53 7.16
CA ALA A 138 -6.70 3.51 8.06
C ALA A 138 -7.70 4.01 9.11
N ALA A 139 -8.96 4.24 8.73
CA ALA A 139 -10.03 4.62 9.67
C ALA A 139 -10.34 3.53 10.71
N LYS A 140 -10.07 2.26 10.42
CA LYS A 140 -10.13 1.14 11.38
C LYS A 140 -8.92 1.08 12.32
N GLY A 141 -7.96 2.01 12.23
CA GLY A 141 -6.76 2.09 13.08
C GLY A 141 -5.53 1.35 12.53
N LEU A 142 -5.59 0.85 11.31
CA LEU A 142 -4.44 0.22 10.67
C LEU A 142 -3.43 1.28 10.22
N GLY A 143 -2.16 1.12 10.59
CA GLY A 143 -1.07 1.92 10.06
C GLY A 143 -0.83 1.59 8.58
N ILE A 144 -0.83 2.61 7.71
CA ILE A 144 -0.57 2.40 6.28
C ILE A 144 0.48 3.41 5.81
N VAL A 145 1.51 2.88 5.16
CA VAL A 145 2.52 3.66 4.43
C VAL A 145 2.49 3.20 2.99
N PHE A 146 2.31 4.10 2.04
CA PHE A 146 2.41 3.74 0.63
C PHE A 146 3.24 4.74 -0.17
N SER A 147 3.96 4.24 -1.16
CA SER A 147 4.62 5.06 -2.16
C SER A 147 3.65 5.44 -3.28
N THR A 148 3.81 6.63 -3.83
CA THR A 148 3.06 7.06 -5.02
C THR A 148 3.83 8.18 -5.73
N HIS A 149 3.70 8.25 -7.04
CA HIS A 149 4.16 9.37 -7.84
C HIS A 149 3.02 10.36 -8.19
N ASN A 150 1.78 10.09 -7.74
CA ASN A 150 0.63 10.98 -7.95
C ASN A 150 0.32 11.77 -6.67
N PRO A 151 0.52 13.11 -6.67
CA PRO A 151 0.29 13.96 -5.49
C PRO A 151 -1.18 14.00 -5.06
N ASP A 152 -2.13 13.78 -5.98
CA ASP A 152 -3.56 13.75 -5.66
C ASP A 152 -3.92 12.60 -4.72
N HIS A 153 -3.16 11.50 -4.75
CA HIS A 153 -3.31 10.41 -3.79
C HIS A 153 -2.98 10.87 -2.36
N ALA A 154 -1.93 11.70 -2.20
CA ALA A 154 -1.58 12.25 -0.88
C ALA A 154 -2.65 13.22 -0.36
N PHE A 155 -3.21 14.10 -1.23
CA PHE A 155 -4.32 14.97 -0.86
C PHE A 155 -5.58 14.17 -0.51
N SER A 156 -5.79 13.05 -1.19
CA SER A 156 -6.99 12.22 -1.06
C SER A 156 -7.02 11.42 0.24
N CYS A 157 -5.95 10.78 0.63
CA CYS A 157 -5.96 9.82 1.74
C CYS A 157 -4.74 9.91 2.67
N GLY A 158 -3.75 10.75 2.39
CA GLY A 158 -2.58 10.92 3.25
C GLY A 158 -2.87 11.80 4.47
N SER A 159 -2.50 11.34 5.66
CA SER A 159 -2.44 12.18 6.88
C SER A 159 -1.11 12.91 6.97
N SER A 160 -0.04 12.33 6.44
CA SER A 160 1.30 12.90 6.36
C SER A 160 1.97 12.43 5.07
N VAL A 161 2.84 13.24 4.51
CA VAL A 161 3.62 12.95 3.30
C VAL A 161 5.09 13.19 3.56
N LEU A 162 5.92 12.35 2.97
CA LEU A 162 7.35 12.55 2.85
C LEU A 162 7.69 12.66 1.36
N VAL A 163 8.20 13.81 0.93
CA VAL A 163 8.62 14.05 -0.45
C VAL A 163 10.10 13.68 -0.58
N LEU A 164 10.39 12.75 -1.48
CA LEU A 164 11.74 12.29 -1.80
C LEU A 164 12.13 12.75 -3.20
N GLU A 165 13.32 13.33 -3.32
CA GLU A 165 13.91 13.72 -4.59
C GLU A 165 15.40 13.42 -4.58
N ASN A 166 15.90 12.73 -5.59
CA ASN A 166 17.31 12.34 -5.73
C ASN A 166 17.90 11.68 -4.46
N GLY A 167 17.10 10.84 -3.79
CA GLY A 167 17.52 10.14 -2.57
C GLY A 167 17.51 11.00 -1.29
N LEU A 168 17.06 12.24 -1.37
CA LEU A 168 17.00 13.16 -0.23
C LEU A 168 15.54 13.46 0.15
N SER A 169 15.29 13.64 1.44
CA SER A 169 14.04 14.19 1.96
C SER A 169 13.96 15.69 1.67
N ARG A 170 13.00 16.11 0.87
CA ARG A 170 12.78 17.53 0.52
C ARG A 170 11.82 18.21 1.47
N ALA A 171 10.77 17.49 1.88
CA ALA A 171 9.75 18.02 2.78
C ALA A 171 8.99 16.88 3.44
N ALA A 172 8.46 17.11 4.64
CA ALA A 172 7.63 16.16 5.37
C ALA A 172 6.57 16.89 6.19
N GLY A 173 5.36 16.33 6.28
CA GLY A 173 4.26 16.89 7.07
C GLY A 173 2.88 16.67 6.42
N PRO A 174 1.83 17.36 6.90
CA PRO A 174 0.50 17.26 6.32
C PRO A 174 0.49 17.66 4.83
N PRO A 175 -0.16 16.89 3.93
CA PRO A 175 -0.16 17.16 2.49
C PRO A 175 -0.54 18.60 2.13
N GLN A 176 -1.56 19.14 2.81
CA GLN A 176 -2.08 20.49 2.56
C GLN A 176 -1.09 21.62 2.86
N GLN A 177 -0.10 21.34 3.72
CA GLN A 177 0.93 22.32 4.11
C GLN A 177 2.22 22.14 3.29
N VAL A 178 2.56 20.87 3.00
CA VAL A 178 3.84 20.50 2.40
C VAL A 178 3.79 20.55 0.87
N LEU A 179 2.70 20.03 0.26
CA LEU A 179 2.59 19.94 -1.20
C LEU A 179 2.13 21.29 -1.75
N THR A 180 3.09 22.18 -2.02
CA THR A 180 2.86 23.48 -2.69
C THR A 180 3.08 23.36 -4.17
N ALA A 181 2.51 24.29 -4.95
CA ALA A 181 2.72 24.37 -6.40
C ALA A 181 4.22 24.49 -6.76
N ASP A 182 4.97 25.30 -6.01
CA ASP A 182 6.41 25.51 -6.23
C ASP A 182 7.20 24.22 -5.96
N LEU A 183 6.91 23.51 -4.86
CA LEU A 183 7.58 22.25 -4.55
C LEU A 183 7.28 21.20 -5.62
N LEU A 184 6.01 21.04 -6.00
CA LEU A 184 5.62 20.06 -7.01
C LEU A 184 6.21 20.39 -8.37
N SER A 185 6.23 21.68 -8.76
CA SER A 185 6.86 22.12 -10.00
C SER A 185 8.35 21.82 -10.03
N ALA A 186 9.04 22.03 -8.90
CA ALA A 186 10.47 21.71 -8.78
C ALA A 186 10.73 20.19 -8.87
N VAL A 187 9.94 19.38 -8.16
CA VAL A 187 10.10 17.90 -8.11
C VAL A 187 9.78 17.26 -9.47
N TYR A 188 8.74 17.73 -10.16
CA TYR A 188 8.32 17.14 -11.44
C TYR A 188 9.03 17.77 -12.65
N GLY A 189 9.70 18.91 -12.49
CA GLY A 189 10.38 19.61 -13.59
C GLY A 189 9.41 20.25 -14.59
N VAL A 190 8.14 20.43 -14.24
CA VAL A 190 7.09 21.05 -15.06
C VAL A 190 6.25 21.98 -14.19
N GLY A 191 5.66 23.02 -14.79
CA GLY A 191 4.76 23.90 -14.06
C GLY A 191 3.55 23.12 -13.52
N VAL A 192 3.24 23.28 -12.23
CA VAL A 192 2.07 22.67 -11.58
C VAL A 192 1.31 23.79 -10.87
N SER A 193 0.01 23.84 -11.04
CA SER A 193 -0.88 24.63 -10.19
C SER A 193 -1.72 23.75 -9.29
N LEU A 194 -2.21 24.31 -8.18
CA LEU A 194 -3.10 23.65 -7.26
C LEU A 194 -4.43 24.37 -7.26
N GLU A 195 -5.51 23.62 -7.48
CA GLU A 195 -6.87 24.13 -7.42
C GLU A 195 -7.63 23.49 -6.26
N VAL A 196 -8.50 24.28 -5.64
CA VAL A 196 -9.43 23.81 -4.61
C VAL A 196 -10.81 23.74 -5.24
N LEU A 197 -11.34 22.53 -5.35
CA LEU A 197 -12.69 22.30 -5.88
C LEU A 197 -13.75 22.79 -4.90
N GLN A 198 -15.00 23.00 -5.37
CA GLN A 198 -16.13 23.38 -4.50
C GLN A 198 -16.36 22.41 -3.34
N SER A 199 -15.96 21.14 -3.50
CA SER A 199 -16.00 20.13 -2.45
C SER A 199 -14.92 20.31 -1.36
N GLY A 200 -14.02 21.30 -1.49
CA GLY A 200 -12.85 21.48 -0.63
C GLY A 200 -11.67 20.58 -0.99
N TYR A 201 -11.81 19.76 -2.03
CA TYR A 201 -10.76 18.87 -2.48
C TYR A 201 -9.69 19.65 -3.23
N ARG A 202 -8.40 19.37 -2.94
CA ARG A 202 -7.27 19.97 -3.65
C ARG A 202 -6.78 19.02 -4.73
N VAL A 203 -6.56 19.52 -5.92
CA VAL A 203 -6.07 18.76 -7.07
C VAL A 203 -4.88 19.46 -7.75
N CYS A 204 -4.00 18.66 -8.30
CA CYS A 204 -2.88 19.15 -9.13
C CYS A 204 -3.35 19.34 -10.56
N VAL A 205 -3.11 20.52 -11.09
CA VAL A 205 -3.45 20.86 -12.47
C VAL A 205 -2.16 21.08 -13.27
N PRO A 206 -1.93 20.31 -14.35
CA PRO A 206 -0.80 20.55 -15.24
C PRO A 206 -0.99 21.88 -15.99
N PRO A 207 0.10 22.48 -16.53
CA PRO A 207 -0.02 23.64 -17.38
C PRO A 207 -0.83 23.32 -18.64
N ALA A 208 -1.55 24.31 -19.17
CA ALA A 208 -2.20 24.15 -20.45
C ALA A 208 -1.15 23.78 -21.50
N LEU A 209 -1.40 22.70 -22.22
CA LEU A 209 -0.57 22.35 -23.37
C LEU A 209 -0.83 23.38 -24.46
N ALA A 210 0.22 24.08 -24.91
CA ALA A 210 0.16 25.05 -25.97
C ALA A 210 0.00 24.36 -27.33
#